data_ec4c56007b37b268b58c7d82eef80299
#
_entry.id   ec4c56007b37b268b58c7d82eef80299
#
_cell.length_a   1.000
_cell.length_b   1.000
_cell.length_c   1.000
_cell.angle_alpha   90.00
_cell.angle_beta   90.00
_cell.angle_gamma   90.00
#
_symmetry.space_group_name_H-M   'P 1'
#
loop_
_entity.id
_entity.type
_entity.pdbx_description
1 polymer ?
#
loop_
_entity_poly.entity_id
_entity_poly.type
_entity_poly.pdbx_seq_one_letter_code
_entity_poly.pdbx_strand_id
1 'polypeptide(L)'
;MTAPLWVIVPAYNEAARLGATLEALAAQTDTDFTLLVVDNNSTDATGEVARRFRAPFPVHVIVEPEKGVGCAVDTGFRHAIAAGAEHLARTDADCLPAPGWVAAARVALVRSGGLACGRITARSDEHGPIGRAFFSLLVTLAATFGRVRPAHRGAEFKAPYRMHAGNNMAITAALYEACGGMPRRPSPTDRTFLNRVRRTTTAIVHSRHMVVANSTRRIRAYGVIGTAKWYLDKGSGARTADPR
;
A
#
# COMPACT_ATOMS: atom_id res chain seq x y z
N MET A 1 21.57 -9.74 -13.37
CA MET A 1 21.28 -9.29 -11.96
C MET A 1 19.83 -8.83 -11.93
N THR A 2 19.09 -9.15 -10.88
CA THR A 2 17.72 -8.66 -10.69
C THR A 2 17.75 -7.17 -10.34
N ALA A 3 16.78 -6.39 -10.80
CA ALA A 3 16.67 -4.96 -10.46
C ALA A 3 16.51 -4.78 -8.96
N PRO A 4 17.26 -3.84 -8.31
CA PRO A 4 17.16 -3.60 -6.87
C PRO A 4 15.75 -3.22 -6.46
N LEU A 5 15.14 -4.05 -5.60
CA LEU A 5 13.78 -3.85 -5.08
C LEU A 5 13.83 -3.41 -3.62
N TRP A 6 13.10 -2.35 -3.33
CA TRP A 6 12.84 -1.92 -1.96
C TRP A 6 11.36 -2.09 -1.63
N VAL A 7 11.10 -2.63 -0.43
CA VAL A 7 9.75 -2.75 0.14
C VAL A 7 9.59 -1.68 1.22
N ILE A 8 8.61 -0.82 1.05
CA ILE A 8 8.34 0.32 1.92
C ILE A 8 7.10 0.04 2.77
N VAL A 9 7.25 0.17 4.09
CA VAL A 9 6.19 -0.01 5.08
C VAL A 9 6.01 1.30 5.85
N PRO A 10 5.03 2.14 5.47
CA PRO A 10 4.66 3.30 6.28
C PRO A 10 3.97 2.83 7.56
N ALA A 11 4.37 3.35 8.71
CA ALA A 11 3.82 2.99 10.01
C ALA A 11 3.52 4.23 10.85
N TYR A 12 2.34 4.26 11.50
CA TYR A 12 1.95 5.29 12.47
C TYR A 12 1.12 4.66 13.58
N ASN A 13 1.66 4.61 14.79
CA ASN A 13 1.01 4.00 15.95
C ASN A 13 0.54 2.55 15.68
N GLU A 14 1.44 1.71 15.18
CA GLU A 14 1.18 0.33 14.80
C GLU A 14 2.04 -0.69 15.59
N ALA A 15 2.52 -0.31 16.79
CA ALA A 15 3.38 -1.18 17.60
C ALA A 15 2.79 -2.59 17.82
N ALA A 16 1.46 -2.68 17.98
CA ALA A 16 0.77 -3.94 18.21
C ALA A 16 0.63 -4.83 16.95
N ARG A 17 0.84 -4.30 15.74
CA ARG A 17 0.58 -5.04 14.48
C ARG A 17 1.78 -5.15 13.57
N LEU A 18 2.69 -4.17 13.65
CA LEU A 18 3.86 -4.10 12.80
C LEU A 18 4.69 -5.39 12.84
N GLY A 19 4.83 -6.02 14.03
CA GLY A 19 5.55 -7.28 14.17
C GLY A 19 5.04 -8.36 13.21
N ALA A 20 3.72 -8.58 13.15
CA ALA A 20 3.13 -9.58 12.26
C ALA A 20 3.36 -9.25 10.76
N THR A 21 3.36 -7.98 10.38
CA THR A 21 3.70 -7.55 9.02
C THR A 21 5.16 -7.84 8.67
N LEU A 22 6.06 -7.54 9.59
CA LEU A 22 7.50 -7.80 9.43
C LEU A 22 7.80 -9.30 9.33
N GLU A 23 7.15 -10.12 10.15
CA GLU A 23 7.22 -11.60 10.08
C GLU A 23 6.73 -12.14 8.72
N ALA A 24 5.60 -11.60 8.21
CA ALA A 24 5.10 -11.98 6.90
C ALA A 24 6.05 -11.57 5.76
N LEU A 25 6.81 -10.50 5.92
CA LEU A 25 7.89 -10.11 4.99
C LEU A 25 9.11 -11.02 5.15
N ALA A 26 9.50 -11.41 6.36
CA ALA A 26 10.59 -12.36 6.58
C ALA A 26 10.30 -13.76 6.01
N ALA A 27 9.01 -14.13 5.93
CA ALA A 27 8.55 -15.40 5.36
C ALA A 27 8.35 -15.36 3.82
N GLN A 28 8.83 -14.32 3.12
CA GLN A 28 8.73 -14.28 1.66
C GLN A 28 9.63 -15.34 1.00
N THR A 29 9.15 -15.91 -0.11
CA THR A 29 9.92 -16.87 -0.92
C THR A 29 11.04 -16.21 -1.73
N ASP A 30 10.92 -14.92 -2.00
CA ASP A 30 11.95 -14.07 -2.60
C ASP A 30 12.40 -13.07 -1.54
N THR A 31 13.61 -13.25 -1.02
CA THR A 31 14.21 -12.41 0.02
C THR A 31 15.26 -11.43 -0.53
N ASP A 32 15.41 -11.34 -1.86
CA ASP A 32 16.32 -10.41 -2.51
C ASP A 32 15.71 -9.00 -2.61
N PHE A 33 15.48 -8.36 -1.45
CA PHE A 33 14.99 -6.99 -1.36
C PHE A 33 15.52 -6.30 -0.11
N THR A 34 15.43 -4.97 -0.09
CA THR A 34 15.67 -4.16 1.10
C THR A 34 14.35 -3.69 1.69
N LEU A 35 14.18 -3.86 3.00
CA LEU A 35 13.01 -3.36 3.72
C LEU A 35 13.30 -1.97 4.28
N LEU A 36 12.38 -1.03 4.07
CA LEU A 36 12.38 0.29 4.68
C LEU A 36 11.08 0.51 5.44
N VAL A 37 11.15 0.59 6.75
CA VAL A 37 10.04 1.04 7.60
C VAL A 37 10.14 2.56 7.77
N VAL A 38 9.06 3.26 7.45
CA VAL A 38 8.96 4.71 7.63
C VAL A 38 8.03 4.97 8.81
N ASP A 39 8.61 5.31 9.96
CA ASP A 39 7.87 5.72 11.15
C ASP A 39 7.35 7.16 10.96
N ASN A 40 6.05 7.29 10.76
CA ASN A 40 5.41 8.59 10.48
C ASN A 40 5.11 9.37 11.78
N ASN A 41 6.16 9.60 12.58
CA ASN A 41 6.06 10.34 13.84
C ASN A 41 5.11 9.66 14.85
N SER A 42 5.31 8.36 15.08
CA SER A 42 4.55 7.59 16.06
C SER A 42 4.82 8.06 17.49
N THR A 43 3.82 7.93 18.35
CA THR A 43 3.89 8.23 19.77
C THR A 43 3.94 6.97 20.65
N ASP A 44 3.82 5.79 20.03
CA ASP A 44 3.94 4.49 20.67
C ASP A 44 5.29 3.82 20.34
N ALA A 45 5.46 2.55 20.69
CA ALA A 45 6.68 1.78 20.45
C ALA A 45 6.90 1.34 18.98
N THR A 46 6.18 1.88 17.98
CA THR A 46 6.27 1.46 16.57
C THR A 46 7.70 1.49 16.05
N GLY A 47 8.41 2.62 16.23
CA GLY A 47 9.79 2.76 15.77
C GLY A 47 10.76 1.81 16.48
N GLU A 48 10.49 1.48 17.74
CA GLU A 48 11.29 0.53 18.52
C GLU A 48 11.11 -0.91 18.01
N VAL A 49 9.86 -1.32 17.75
CA VAL A 49 9.53 -2.63 17.16
C VAL A 49 10.27 -2.79 15.82
N ALA A 50 10.23 -1.76 14.96
CA ALA A 50 10.92 -1.79 13.67
C ALA A 50 12.44 -1.94 13.83
N ARG A 51 13.11 -1.17 14.71
CA ARG A 51 14.57 -1.20 14.89
C ARG A 51 15.07 -2.49 15.53
N ARG A 52 14.25 -3.16 16.32
CA ARG A 52 14.58 -4.44 16.95
C ARG A 52 14.40 -5.64 16.02
N PHE A 53 13.64 -5.49 14.95
CA PHE A 53 13.36 -6.57 14.02
C PHE A 53 14.63 -7.03 13.30
N ARG A 54 14.77 -8.36 13.10
CA ARG A 54 15.88 -8.98 12.38
C ARG A 54 15.30 -9.86 11.27
N ALA A 55 15.88 -9.77 10.08
CA ALA A 55 15.41 -10.47 8.88
C ALA A 55 16.61 -11.00 8.06
N PRO A 56 16.37 -11.92 7.12
CA PRO A 56 17.41 -12.41 6.19
C PRO A 56 17.81 -11.40 5.10
N PHE A 57 17.25 -10.20 5.12
CA PHE A 57 17.49 -9.09 4.19
C PHE A 57 17.80 -7.79 4.96
N PRO A 58 18.37 -6.77 4.29
CA PRO A 58 18.62 -5.48 4.94
C PRO A 58 17.32 -4.80 5.40
N VAL A 59 17.36 -4.25 6.63
CA VAL A 59 16.23 -3.52 7.24
C VAL A 59 16.70 -2.12 7.63
N HIS A 60 16.01 -1.11 7.09
CA HIS A 60 16.22 0.29 7.40
C HIS A 60 14.99 0.87 8.10
N VAL A 61 15.20 1.83 8.99
CA VAL A 61 14.13 2.55 9.67
C VAL A 61 14.44 4.04 9.62
N ILE A 62 13.52 4.82 9.06
CA ILE A 62 13.61 6.28 9.04
C ILE A 62 12.37 6.89 9.67
N VAL A 63 12.46 8.17 10.05
CA VAL A 63 11.34 8.92 10.60
C VAL A 63 10.88 9.96 9.58
N GLU A 64 9.57 10.05 9.35
CA GLU A 64 8.93 11.12 8.60
C GLU A 64 8.12 11.98 9.59
N PRO A 65 8.56 13.23 9.85
CA PRO A 65 7.91 14.08 10.85
C PRO A 65 6.55 14.64 10.38
N GLU A 66 6.34 14.80 9.07
CA GLU A 66 5.08 15.28 8.52
C GLU A 66 4.04 14.16 8.53
N LYS A 67 2.97 14.33 9.33
CA LYS A 67 1.92 13.31 9.46
C LYS A 67 1.14 13.13 8.18
N GLY A 68 0.97 11.88 7.79
CA GLY A 68 0.17 11.46 6.66
C GLY A 68 0.79 10.31 5.88
N VAL A 69 -0.02 9.31 5.53
CA VAL A 69 0.46 8.15 4.78
C VAL A 69 1.15 8.52 3.46
N GLY A 70 0.69 9.60 2.82
CA GLY A 70 1.32 10.11 1.59
C GLY A 70 2.72 10.64 1.84
N CYS A 71 2.95 11.35 2.96
CA CYS A 71 4.26 11.85 3.37
C CYS A 71 5.22 10.69 3.65
N ALA A 72 4.79 9.72 4.46
CA ALA A 72 5.60 8.55 4.78
C ALA A 72 5.98 7.73 3.54
N VAL A 73 5.03 7.49 2.63
CA VAL A 73 5.29 6.75 1.40
C VAL A 73 6.20 7.53 0.46
N ASP A 74 5.96 8.84 0.26
CA ASP A 74 6.80 9.68 -0.61
C ASP A 74 8.25 9.74 -0.09
N THR A 75 8.43 9.97 1.22
CA THR A 75 9.76 9.97 1.85
C THR A 75 10.45 8.63 1.71
N GLY A 76 9.73 7.52 1.96
CA GLY A 76 10.28 6.18 1.81
C GLY A 76 10.69 5.84 0.39
N PHE A 77 9.85 6.16 -0.59
CA PHE A 77 10.15 5.90 -2.00
C PHE A 77 11.33 6.74 -2.50
N ARG A 78 11.37 8.03 -2.15
CA ARG A 78 12.50 8.91 -2.51
C ARG A 78 13.80 8.48 -1.85
N HIS A 79 13.75 8.07 -0.59
CA HIS A 79 14.92 7.51 0.11
C HIS A 79 15.45 6.24 -0.61
N ALA A 80 14.56 5.32 -0.96
CA ALA A 80 14.93 4.11 -1.67
C ALA A 80 15.54 4.41 -3.06
N ILE A 81 14.94 5.34 -3.82
CA ILE A 81 15.47 5.79 -5.12
C ILE A 81 16.86 6.40 -4.97
N ALA A 82 17.06 7.27 -4.00
CA ALA A 82 18.37 7.86 -3.71
C ALA A 82 19.42 6.81 -3.32
N ALA A 83 19.00 5.68 -2.76
CA ALA A 83 19.85 4.53 -2.44
C ALA A 83 19.99 3.54 -3.62
N GLY A 84 19.52 3.87 -4.83
CA GLY A 84 19.68 3.07 -6.03
C GLY A 84 18.57 2.05 -6.30
N ALA A 85 17.40 2.18 -5.66
CA ALA A 85 16.26 1.32 -5.99
C ALA A 85 15.76 1.59 -7.41
N GLU A 86 15.59 0.53 -8.19
CA GLU A 86 14.93 0.57 -9.49
C GLU A 86 13.45 0.17 -9.38
N HIS A 87 13.13 -0.67 -8.41
CA HIS A 87 11.79 -1.16 -8.13
C HIS A 87 11.38 -0.81 -6.68
N LEU A 88 10.16 -0.35 -6.54
CA LEU A 88 9.56 0.05 -5.26
C LEU A 88 8.29 -0.74 -5.05
N ALA A 89 8.10 -1.32 -3.87
CA ALA A 89 6.85 -1.97 -3.49
C ALA A 89 6.36 -1.40 -2.15
N ARG A 90 5.04 -1.39 -1.93
CA ARG A 90 4.43 -0.94 -0.69
C ARG A 90 3.46 -1.95 -0.14
N THR A 91 3.58 -2.18 1.17
CA THR A 91 2.50 -2.73 2.01
C THR A 91 2.36 -1.89 3.28
N ASP A 92 1.21 -1.93 3.95
CA ASP A 92 1.01 -1.14 5.17
C ASP A 92 1.33 -1.95 6.44
N ALA A 93 1.59 -1.27 7.55
CA ALA A 93 2.07 -1.86 8.81
C ALA A 93 1.08 -2.79 9.54
N ASP A 94 -0.18 -2.88 9.08
CA ASP A 94 -1.23 -3.75 9.59
C ASP A 94 -1.66 -4.84 8.58
N CYS A 95 -0.87 -5.01 7.52
CA CYS A 95 -1.16 -5.91 6.41
C CYS A 95 -0.23 -7.12 6.40
N LEU A 96 -0.73 -8.27 5.91
CA LEU A 96 0.05 -9.50 5.79
C LEU A 96 0.22 -9.86 4.30
N PRO A 97 1.38 -9.56 3.69
CA PRO A 97 1.73 -10.05 2.36
C PRO A 97 1.79 -11.58 2.34
N ALA A 98 1.20 -12.20 1.30
CA ALA A 98 1.32 -13.64 1.11
C ALA A 98 2.77 -14.04 0.79
N PRO A 99 3.23 -15.29 1.06
CA PRO A 99 4.63 -15.69 0.90
C PRO A 99 5.25 -15.46 -0.49
N GLY A 100 4.45 -15.45 -1.55
CA GLY A 100 4.91 -15.17 -2.92
C GLY A 100 4.73 -13.72 -3.38
N TRP A 101 4.44 -12.77 -2.48
CA TRP A 101 4.08 -11.41 -2.84
C TRP A 101 5.23 -10.64 -3.50
N VAL A 102 6.46 -10.74 -2.97
CA VAL A 102 7.66 -10.08 -3.52
C VAL A 102 7.97 -10.62 -4.92
N ALA A 103 8.01 -11.94 -5.09
CA ALA A 103 8.23 -12.57 -6.40
C ALA A 103 7.16 -12.15 -7.42
N ALA A 104 5.88 -12.10 -7.00
CA ALA A 104 4.79 -11.66 -7.85
C ALA A 104 4.90 -10.17 -8.22
N ALA A 105 5.41 -9.32 -7.33
CA ALA A 105 5.67 -7.91 -7.61
C ALA A 105 6.76 -7.75 -8.68
N ARG A 106 7.87 -8.47 -8.57
CA ARG A 106 8.94 -8.47 -9.59
C ARG A 106 8.42 -8.89 -10.97
N VAL A 107 7.73 -10.02 -11.05
CA VAL A 107 7.15 -10.50 -12.30
C VAL A 107 6.19 -9.48 -12.90
N ALA A 108 5.35 -8.86 -12.08
CA ALA A 108 4.39 -7.87 -12.52
C ALA A 108 5.07 -6.59 -13.03
N LEU A 109 6.15 -6.13 -12.37
CA LEU A 109 6.93 -4.97 -12.80
C LEU A 109 7.68 -5.23 -14.11
N VAL A 110 8.30 -6.39 -14.27
CA VAL A 110 8.95 -6.78 -15.53
C VAL A 110 7.94 -6.78 -16.69
N ARG A 111 6.72 -7.29 -16.45
CA ARG A 111 5.66 -7.31 -17.48
C ARG A 111 5.11 -5.95 -17.83
N SER A 112 4.96 -5.06 -16.85
CA SER A 112 4.33 -3.75 -17.06
C SER A 112 5.33 -2.69 -17.48
N GLY A 113 6.55 -2.75 -16.98
CA GLY A 113 7.50 -1.64 -17.05
C GLY A 113 7.03 -0.38 -16.30
N GLY A 114 6.01 -0.51 -15.43
CA GLY A 114 5.38 0.66 -14.81
C GLY A 114 4.80 0.40 -13.42
N LEU A 115 3.47 0.37 -13.31
CA LEU A 115 2.74 0.15 -12.06
C LEU A 115 2.12 -1.25 -12.03
N ALA A 116 2.36 -1.99 -10.95
CA ALA A 116 1.67 -3.22 -10.62
C ALA A 116 0.77 -3.01 -9.38
N CYS A 117 -0.49 -3.41 -9.48
CA CYS A 117 -1.47 -3.37 -8.41
C CYS A 117 -1.86 -4.78 -8.02
N GLY A 118 -1.90 -5.07 -6.72
CA GLY A 118 -2.23 -6.40 -6.22
C GLY A 118 -3.69 -6.52 -5.78
N ARG A 119 -4.03 -7.73 -5.34
CA ARG A 119 -5.33 -8.10 -4.78
C ARG A 119 -5.28 -8.02 -3.25
N ILE A 120 -6.33 -7.48 -2.64
CA ILE A 120 -6.48 -7.47 -1.19
C ILE A 120 -7.53 -8.50 -0.74
N THR A 121 -7.29 -9.09 0.43
CA THR A 121 -8.21 -9.98 1.14
C THR A 121 -8.35 -9.51 2.59
N ALA A 122 -9.32 -9.99 3.35
CA ALA A 122 -9.33 -9.76 4.79
C ALA A 122 -8.40 -10.75 5.51
N ARG A 123 -7.80 -10.33 6.62
CA ARG A 123 -6.95 -11.17 7.48
C ARG A 123 -7.75 -12.32 8.07
N SER A 124 -7.14 -13.51 8.06
CA SER A 124 -7.79 -14.74 8.57
C SER A 124 -7.81 -14.81 10.10
N ASP A 125 -6.91 -14.11 10.77
CA ASP A 125 -6.88 -13.97 12.22
C ASP A 125 -7.92 -12.97 12.76
N GLU A 126 -8.45 -12.10 11.89
CA GLU A 126 -9.53 -11.16 12.23
C GLU A 126 -10.93 -11.68 11.85
N HIS A 127 -11.04 -12.53 10.84
CA HIS A 127 -12.31 -13.00 10.29
C HIS A 127 -12.29 -14.46 9.85
N GLY A 128 -13.36 -15.16 10.18
CA GLY A 128 -13.65 -16.48 9.61
C GLY A 128 -14.01 -16.42 8.11
N PRO A 129 -14.23 -17.58 7.47
CA PRO A 129 -14.44 -17.67 6.02
C PRO A 129 -15.58 -16.77 5.49
N ILE A 130 -16.69 -16.70 6.22
CA ILE A 130 -17.87 -15.88 5.83
C ILE A 130 -17.52 -14.38 5.81
N GLY A 131 -16.86 -13.87 6.85
CA GLY A 131 -16.45 -12.47 6.92
C GLY A 131 -15.43 -12.10 5.82
N ARG A 132 -14.55 -13.03 5.47
CA ARG A 132 -13.59 -12.86 4.36
C ARG A 132 -14.28 -12.82 3.00
N ALA A 133 -15.28 -13.69 2.79
CA ALA A 133 -16.09 -13.67 1.57
C ALA A 133 -16.89 -12.37 1.44
N PHE A 134 -17.49 -11.90 2.54
CA PHE A 134 -18.20 -10.63 2.59
C PHE A 134 -17.27 -9.44 2.28
N PHE A 135 -16.09 -9.39 2.87
CA PHE A 135 -15.09 -8.35 2.56
C PHE A 135 -14.72 -8.37 1.06
N SER A 136 -14.49 -9.56 0.48
CA SER A 136 -14.18 -9.70 -0.94
C SER A 136 -15.30 -9.21 -1.84
N LEU A 137 -16.56 -9.45 -1.46
CA LEU A 137 -17.73 -8.92 -2.15
C LEU A 137 -17.77 -7.40 -2.10
N LEU A 138 -17.58 -6.79 -0.92
CA LEU A 138 -17.52 -5.33 -0.75
C LEU A 138 -16.44 -4.68 -1.61
N VAL A 139 -15.25 -5.26 -1.63
CA VAL A 139 -14.14 -4.77 -2.46
C VAL A 139 -14.49 -4.86 -3.94
N THR A 140 -15.13 -5.94 -4.38
CA THR A 140 -15.55 -6.13 -5.77
C THR A 140 -16.62 -5.09 -6.18
N LEU A 141 -17.61 -4.86 -5.33
CA LEU A 141 -18.65 -3.85 -5.56
C LEU A 141 -18.05 -2.44 -5.64
N ALA A 142 -17.15 -2.09 -4.71
CA ALA A 142 -16.45 -0.81 -4.71
C ALA A 142 -15.60 -0.61 -5.98
N ALA A 143 -14.91 -1.66 -6.43
CA ALA A 143 -14.12 -1.64 -7.65
C ALA A 143 -14.98 -1.44 -8.90
N THR A 144 -16.13 -2.11 -8.97
CA THR A 144 -17.08 -1.98 -10.07
C THR A 144 -17.68 -0.57 -10.11
N PHE A 145 -18.14 -0.06 -8.97
CA PHE A 145 -18.65 1.30 -8.86
C PHE A 145 -17.61 2.36 -9.25
N GLY A 146 -16.34 2.16 -8.83
CA GLY A 146 -15.25 3.05 -9.21
C GLY A 146 -15.04 3.17 -10.72
N ARG A 147 -15.25 2.08 -11.48
CA ARG A 147 -15.10 2.07 -12.94
C ARG A 147 -16.13 2.91 -13.68
N VAL A 148 -17.36 2.99 -13.16
CA VAL A 148 -18.46 3.68 -13.83
C VAL A 148 -18.57 5.15 -13.45
N ARG A 149 -17.85 5.63 -12.45
CA ARG A 149 -17.90 7.04 -12.02
C ARG A 149 -17.39 7.99 -13.11
N PRO A 150 -18.18 9.02 -13.51
CA PRO A 150 -17.76 10.01 -14.51
C PRO A 150 -16.44 10.71 -14.17
N ALA A 151 -16.21 11.02 -12.87
CA ALA A 151 -14.96 11.65 -12.39
C ALA A 151 -13.68 10.84 -12.65
N HIS A 152 -13.78 9.60 -13.11
CA HIS A 152 -12.65 8.75 -13.48
C HIS A 152 -12.49 8.60 -15.01
N ARG A 153 -13.30 9.32 -15.79
CA ARG A 153 -13.31 9.29 -17.23
C ARG A 153 -12.99 10.68 -17.76
N GLY A 154 -11.91 10.82 -18.48
CA GLY A 154 -11.46 12.07 -19.10
C GLY A 154 -10.42 11.77 -20.16
N ALA A 155 -10.33 12.61 -21.15
CA ALA A 155 -9.36 12.47 -22.25
C ALA A 155 -7.90 12.59 -21.77
N GLU A 156 -7.70 13.19 -20.59
CA GLU A 156 -6.38 13.31 -19.96
C GLU A 156 -5.81 12.00 -19.43
N PHE A 157 -6.63 10.94 -19.28
CA PHE A 157 -6.20 9.65 -18.77
C PHE A 157 -5.81 8.69 -19.90
N LYS A 158 -4.55 8.30 -19.93
CA LYS A 158 -4.04 7.29 -20.88
C LYS A 158 -4.52 5.88 -20.57
N ALA A 159 -4.78 5.58 -19.28
CA ALA A 159 -5.22 4.27 -18.81
C ALA A 159 -6.61 4.32 -18.17
N PRO A 160 -7.45 3.26 -18.31
CA PRO A 160 -8.74 3.18 -17.65
C PRO A 160 -8.59 3.15 -16.12
N TYR A 161 -9.61 3.65 -15.41
CA TYR A 161 -9.63 3.54 -13.95
C TYR A 161 -9.91 2.09 -13.53
N ARG A 162 -9.01 1.55 -12.74
CA ARG A 162 -9.25 0.32 -11.97
C ARG A 162 -8.86 0.60 -10.53
N MET A 163 -9.78 0.41 -9.61
CA MET A 163 -9.49 0.59 -8.18
C MET A 163 -8.32 -0.29 -7.76
N HIS A 164 -7.37 0.28 -7.04
CA HIS A 164 -6.31 -0.46 -6.38
C HIS A 164 -6.26 -0.03 -4.90
N ALA A 165 -5.70 -0.87 -4.08
CA ALA A 165 -5.39 -0.52 -2.71
C ALA A 165 -3.93 -0.04 -2.65
N GLY A 166 -3.70 1.14 -2.09
CA GLY A 166 -2.36 1.73 -2.00
C GLY A 166 -1.38 0.88 -1.21
N ASN A 167 -1.89 0.08 -0.27
CA ASN A 167 -1.11 -0.87 0.52
C ASN A 167 -0.74 -2.19 -0.20
N ASN A 168 -1.01 -2.30 -1.49
CA ASN A 168 -0.61 -3.45 -2.31
C ASN A 168 -0.28 -2.99 -3.73
N MET A 169 0.86 -2.34 -3.87
CA MET A 169 1.35 -1.83 -5.14
C MET A 169 2.86 -2.01 -5.27
N ALA A 170 3.32 -2.08 -6.51
CA ALA A 170 4.73 -1.95 -6.86
C ALA A 170 4.87 -1.06 -8.10
N ILE A 171 5.95 -0.28 -8.18
CA ILE A 171 6.17 0.69 -9.25
C ILE A 171 7.66 0.79 -9.57
N THR A 172 8.00 1.06 -10.82
CA THR A 172 9.40 1.40 -11.19
C THR A 172 9.75 2.79 -10.67
N ALA A 173 10.99 2.98 -10.24
CA ALA A 173 11.50 4.28 -9.78
C ALA A 173 11.30 5.37 -10.86
N ALA A 174 11.62 5.05 -12.11
CA ALA A 174 11.46 5.97 -13.23
C ALA A 174 10.01 6.46 -13.41
N LEU A 175 9.01 5.57 -13.30
CA LEU A 175 7.61 5.98 -13.39
C LEU A 175 7.17 6.77 -12.15
N TYR A 176 7.66 6.40 -10.96
CA TYR A 176 7.36 7.15 -9.73
C TYR A 176 7.80 8.61 -9.83
N GLU A 177 8.99 8.85 -10.32
CA GLU A 177 9.52 10.20 -10.55
C GLU A 177 8.74 10.93 -11.67
N ALA A 178 8.54 10.26 -12.81
CA ALA A 178 7.84 10.83 -13.97
C ALA A 178 6.40 11.27 -13.66
N CYS A 179 5.70 10.57 -12.74
CA CYS A 179 4.34 10.96 -12.34
C CYS A 179 4.29 11.99 -11.19
N GLY A 180 5.44 12.47 -10.71
CA GLY A 180 5.55 13.46 -9.65
C GLY A 180 5.32 12.92 -8.24
N GLY A 181 5.49 11.62 -8.03
CA GLY A 181 5.49 10.96 -6.72
C GLY A 181 4.14 10.92 -6.01
N MET A 182 4.18 10.45 -4.76
CA MET A 182 3.00 10.35 -3.90
C MET A 182 2.59 11.75 -3.40
N PRO A 183 1.29 12.10 -3.41
CA PRO A 183 0.85 13.38 -2.88
C PRO A 183 1.10 13.50 -1.37
N ARG A 184 1.80 14.54 -0.96
CA ARG A 184 2.03 14.89 0.46
C ARG A 184 0.88 15.75 1.00
N ARG A 185 -0.34 15.29 0.88
CA ARG A 185 -1.55 16.01 1.31
C ARG A 185 -2.49 15.06 2.07
N PRO A 186 -3.36 15.57 2.93
CA PRO A 186 -4.44 14.78 3.48
C PRO A 186 -5.26 14.13 2.36
N SER A 187 -5.72 12.91 2.61
CA SER A 187 -6.54 12.04 1.74
C SER A 187 -7.40 12.76 0.66
N PRO A 188 -7.65 12.14 -0.51
CA PRO A 188 -7.44 10.72 -0.84
C PRO A 188 -6.13 10.47 -1.61
N THR A 189 -5.08 10.11 -0.89
CA THR A 189 -3.71 10.01 -1.41
C THR A 189 -3.57 8.98 -2.53
N ASP A 190 -4.01 7.75 -2.30
CA ASP A 190 -3.81 6.63 -3.25
C ASP A 190 -4.56 6.86 -4.57
N ARG A 191 -5.79 7.38 -4.51
CA ARG A 191 -6.56 7.71 -5.72
C ARG A 191 -5.93 8.85 -6.52
N THR A 192 -5.44 9.88 -5.83
CA THR A 192 -4.74 11.00 -6.48
C THR A 192 -3.47 10.52 -7.15
N PHE A 193 -2.71 9.67 -6.47
CA PHE A 193 -1.51 9.04 -7.03
C PHE A 193 -1.84 8.19 -8.26
N LEU A 194 -2.82 7.29 -8.17
CA LEU A 194 -3.25 6.49 -9.32
C LEU A 194 -3.62 7.38 -10.53
N ASN A 195 -4.31 8.48 -10.30
CA ASN A 195 -4.69 9.39 -11.37
C ASN A 195 -3.47 10.10 -11.98
N ARG A 196 -2.42 10.42 -11.21
CA ARG A 196 -1.15 10.91 -11.75
C ARG A 196 -0.52 9.85 -12.67
N VAL A 197 -0.40 8.62 -12.19
CA VAL A 197 0.13 7.50 -12.99
C VAL A 197 -0.68 7.29 -14.27
N ARG A 198 -2.00 7.27 -14.19
CA ARG A 198 -2.89 7.11 -15.36
C ARG A 198 -2.77 8.22 -16.40
N ARG A 199 -2.40 9.44 -16.01
CA ARG A 199 -2.09 10.53 -16.94
C ARG A 199 -0.73 10.36 -17.59
N THR A 200 0.20 9.71 -16.90
CA THR A 200 1.58 9.52 -17.37
C THR A 200 1.71 8.33 -18.32
N THR A 201 1.07 7.20 -18.02
CA THR A 201 1.32 5.94 -18.74
C THR A 201 0.10 5.03 -18.86
N THR A 202 0.15 4.10 -19.82
CA THR A 202 -0.72 2.92 -19.92
C THR A 202 -0.14 1.68 -19.24
N ALA A 203 1.12 1.71 -18.83
CA ALA A 203 1.88 0.61 -18.23
C ALA A 203 1.40 0.29 -16.80
N ILE A 204 0.15 -0.13 -16.66
CA ILE A 204 -0.50 -0.49 -15.40
C ILE A 204 -1.04 -1.91 -15.50
N VAL A 205 -0.58 -2.79 -14.62
CA VAL A 205 -1.01 -4.19 -14.55
C VAL A 205 -1.67 -4.52 -13.20
N HIS A 206 -2.65 -5.41 -13.22
CA HIS A 206 -3.25 -5.97 -12.02
C HIS A 206 -2.83 -7.43 -11.87
N SER A 207 -2.06 -7.73 -10.82
CA SER A 207 -1.57 -9.07 -10.52
C SER A 207 -2.48 -9.76 -9.50
N ARG A 208 -3.05 -10.91 -9.90
CA ARG A 208 -3.81 -11.76 -8.97
C ARG A 208 -2.91 -12.49 -7.96
N HIS A 209 -1.61 -12.55 -8.22
CA HIS A 209 -0.62 -13.24 -7.40
C HIS A 209 0.02 -12.33 -6.34
N MET A 210 -0.02 -11.02 -6.51
CA MET A 210 0.31 -10.05 -5.47
C MET A 210 -0.85 -9.97 -4.48
N VAL A 211 -0.84 -10.81 -3.45
CA VAL A 211 -1.95 -10.89 -2.46
C VAL A 211 -1.49 -10.34 -1.13
N VAL A 212 -2.30 -9.43 -0.57
CA VAL A 212 -2.10 -8.86 0.76
C VAL A 212 -3.39 -9.03 1.57
N ALA A 213 -3.29 -9.59 2.77
CA ALA A 213 -4.39 -9.65 3.71
C ALA A 213 -4.41 -8.37 4.56
N ASN A 214 -5.49 -7.59 4.43
CA ASN A 214 -5.68 -6.31 5.10
C ASN A 214 -6.37 -6.47 6.46
N SER A 215 -5.96 -5.66 7.43
CA SER A 215 -6.76 -5.46 8.63
C SER A 215 -8.10 -4.80 8.30
N THR A 216 -9.14 -5.28 8.95
CA THR A 216 -10.52 -4.79 8.78
C THR A 216 -10.99 -4.01 10.00
N ARG A 217 -10.06 -3.56 10.85
CA ARG A 217 -10.35 -2.82 12.10
C ARG A 217 -11.29 -1.63 11.91
N ARG A 218 -11.23 -0.94 10.75
CA ARG A 218 -12.18 0.15 10.43
C ARG A 218 -13.61 -0.35 10.31
N ILE A 219 -13.80 -1.50 9.67
CA ILE A 219 -15.13 -2.12 9.58
C ILE A 219 -15.63 -2.54 10.97
N ARG A 220 -14.74 -3.03 11.83
CA ARG A 220 -15.07 -3.36 13.22
C ARG A 220 -15.42 -2.12 14.04
N ALA A 221 -14.68 -1.01 13.88
CA ALA A 221 -14.87 0.22 14.65
C ALA A 221 -16.09 1.02 14.20
N TYR A 222 -16.35 1.11 12.91
CA TYR A 222 -17.38 2.01 12.34
C TYR A 222 -18.53 1.27 11.66
N GLY A 223 -18.50 -0.06 11.61
CA GLY A 223 -19.41 -0.87 10.80
C GLY A 223 -19.21 -0.64 9.29
N VAL A 224 -19.96 -1.38 8.49
CA VAL A 224 -19.88 -1.28 7.02
C VAL A 224 -20.32 0.09 6.52
N ILE A 225 -21.45 0.61 7.06
CA ILE A 225 -22.04 1.90 6.66
C ILE A 225 -21.12 3.05 7.07
N GLY A 226 -20.59 3.04 8.32
CA GLY A 226 -19.66 4.06 8.79
C GLY A 226 -18.35 4.07 8.00
N THR A 227 -17.81 2.91 7.65
CA THR A 227 -16.63 2.79 6.79
C THR A 227 -16.91 3.31 5.37
N ALA A 228 -18.07 2.98 4.78
CA ALA A 228 -18.45 3.49 3.47
C ALA A 228 -18.61 5.03 3.49
N LYS A 229 -19.26 5.57 4.51
CA LYS A 229 -19.39 7.01 4.73
C LYS A 229 -18.03 7.69 4.87
N TRP A 230 -17.12 7.13 5.65
CA TRP A 230 -15.75 7.64 5.78
C TRP A 230 -15.01 7.73 4.43
N TYR A 231 -15.17 6.73 3.56
CA TYR A 231 -14.61 6.77 2.20
C TYR A 231 -15.31 7.78 1.28
N LEU A 232 -16.61 8.01 1.45
CA LEU A 232 -17.38 8.99 0.68
C LEU A 232 -17.04 10.42 1.09
N ASP A 233 -16.91 10.67 2.39
CA ASP A 233 -16.60 11.98 2.98
C ASP A 233 -15.11 12.34 2.83
N LYS A 234 -14.35 11.54 2.09
CA LYS A 234 -12.91 11.75 1.80
C LYS A 234 -12.02 11.85 3.04
N GLY A 235 -12.46 11.30 4.18
CA GLY A 235 -11.77 11.47 5.45
C GLY A 235 -11.86 12.87 6.04
N SER A 236 -12.67 13.77 5.44
CA SER A 236 -12.86 15.15 5.92
C SER A 236 -13.80 15.24 7.13
N GLY A 237 -14.46 14.16 7.48
CA GLY A 237 -15.20 14.05 8.75
C GLY A 237 -14.21 14.07 9.91
N ALA A 238 -13.88 15.25 10.37
CA ALA A 238 -12.83 15.60 11.32
C ALA A 238 -13.03 15.05 12.75
N ARG A 239 -13.80 13.98 12.98
CA ARG A 239 -14.17 13.60 14.36
C ARG A 239 -14.37 12.12 14.64
N THR A 240 -14.14 11.22 13.71
CA THR A 240 -13.99 9.82 14.10
C THR A 240 -12.51 9.56 14.33
N ALA A 241 -12.12 9.43 15.58
CA ALA A 241 -10.76 9.04 15.94
C ALA A 241 -10.37 7.82 15.09
N ASP A 242 -9.26 7.91 14.37
CA ASP A 242 -8.69 6.76 13.68
C ASP A 242 -8.53 5.64 14.71
N PRO A 243 -9.06 4.43 14.51
CA PRO A 243 -9.00 3.33 15.48
C PRO A 243 -7.57 2.77 15.64
N ARG A 244 -6.57 3.60 15.40
CA ARG A 244 -5.15 3.35 15.64
C ARG A 244 -4.72 3.76 17.00
#